data_499f2b8e5077466c281af47c2898dca3
#
_entry.id   499f2b8e5077466c281af47c2898dca3
#
_cell.length_a   1.000
_cell.length_b   1.000
_cell.length_c   1.000
_cell.angle_alpha   90.00
_cell.angle_beta   90.00
_cell.angle_gamma   90.00
#
_symmetry.space_group_name_H-M   'P 1'
#
loop_
_entity.id
_entity.type
_entity.pdbx_description
1 polymer ?
#
loop_
_entity_poly.entity_id
_entity_poly.type
_entity_poly.pdbx_seq_one_letter_code
_entity_poly.pdbx_strand_id
1 'polypeptide(L)'
;LDLKAKQMKKVYCIGELLIDFVAENQGKDLTQAVQFTKKAGGAPANVACAISKLGGSAVFVGAVGQDAFGQFLVDTLHLHGVDTSEAQRNQTFTTLAFVSIAADGERDFVFSRGADKTLTYQSSLGKQLNQVIVHFGAATSFLGGSLEEAYGRYLSDAKQGGSTICFD
;
A
#
# COMPACT_ATOMS: atom_id res chain seq x y z
N LEU A 1 -36.43 18.63 -4.91
CA LEU A 1 -35.70 17.35 -4.94
C LEU A 1 -34.44 17.51 -4.11
N ASP A 2 -34.56 17.11 -2.83
CA ASP A 2 -33.45 17.10 -1.89
C ASP A 2 -32.48 15.98 -2.30
N LEU A 3 -31.49 16.30 -3.09
CA LEU A 3 -30.32 15.45 -3.31
C LEU A 3 -29.50 15.48 -2.01
N LYS A 4 -29.91 14.69 -1.00
CA LYS A 4 -29.01 14.37 0.12
C LYS A 4 -27.72 13.89 -0.51
N ALA A 5 -26.66 14.69 -0.40
CA ALA A 5 -25.32 14.28 -0.83
C ALA A 5 -25.04 12.92 -0.16
N LYS A 6 -25.04 11.86 -0.95
CA LYS A 6 -24.75 10.49 -0.45
C LYS A 6 -23.34 10.56 0.12
N GLN A 7 -23.23 10.51 1.44
CA GLN A 7 -21.94 10.58 2.10
C GLN A 7 -21.06 9.49 1.50
N MET A 8 -19.99 9.90 0.83
CA MET A 8 -19.06 8.96 0.19
C MET A 8 -18.45 8.07 1.27
N LYS A 9 -18.51 6.75 1.06
CA LYS A 9 -17.89 5.80 1.99
C LYS A 9 -16.38 5.98 1.94
N LYS A 10 -15.73 5.94 3.10
CA LYS A 10 -14.26 5.84 3.17
C LYS A 10 -13.82 4.50 2.60
N VAL A 11 -12.68 4.52 1.92
CA VAL A 11 -12.03 3.31 1.42
C VAL A 11 -10.72 3.13 2.19
N TYR A 12 -10.62 2.03 2.92
CA TYR A 12 -9.39 1.64 3.60
C TYR A 12 -8.58 0.75 2.67
N CYS A 13 -7.36 1.17 2.33
CA CYS A 13 -6.45 0.43 1.47
C CYS A 13 -5.35 -0.17 2.35
N ILE A 14 -5.37 -1.48 2.54
CA ILE A 14 -4.53 -2.21 3.50
C ILE A 14 -3.47 -3.03 2.75
N GLY A 15 -2.20 -2.86 3.11
CA GLY A 15 -1.10 -3.66 2.60
C GLY A 15 0.21 -2.87 2.49
N GLU A 16 1.02 -3.21 1.47
CA GLU A 16 2.35 -2.66 1.32
C GLU A 16 2.37 -1.23 0.76
N LEU A 17 3.38 -0.49 1.21
CA LEU A 17 3.86 0.77 0.65
C LEU A 17 5.39 0.68 0.62
N LEU A 18 5.98 0.82 -0.55
CA LEU A 18 7.39 0.54 -0.77
C LEU A 18 8.01 1.47 -1.83
N ILE A 19 9.32 1.42 -1.94
CA ILE A 19 10.04 2.10 -3.02
C ILE A 19 10.23 1.12 -4.18
N ASP A 20 9.79 1.52 -5.37
CA ASP A 20 10.19 0.88 -6.62
C ASP A 20 11.43 1.58 -7.19
N PHE A 21 12.54 0.85 -7.30
CA PHE A 21 13.69 1.23 -8.10
C PHE A 21 13.57 0.59 -9.48
N VAL A 22 13.09 1.37 -10.44
CA VAL A 22 12.87 0.91 -11.82
C VAL A 22 14.13 1.15 -12.63
N ALA A 23 14.70 0.08 -13.21
CA ALA A 23 15.88 0.17 -14.07
C ALA A 23 15.58 1.03 -15.31
N GLU A 24 16.48 1.97 -15.62
CA GLU A 24 16.31 2.87 -16.77
C GLU A 24 16.65 2.20 -18.10
N ASN A 25 17.49 1.17 -18.06
CA ASN A 25 17.93 0.44 -19.24
C ASN A 25 16.92 -0.65 -19.62
N GLN A 26 15.98 -0.33 -20.51
CA GLN A 26 15.02 -1.31 -21.04
C GLN A 26 15.73 -2.47 -21.75
N GLY A 27 15.17 -3.67 -21.60
CA GLY A 27 15.70 -4.89 -22.24
C GLY A 27 16.90 -5.53 -21.54
N LYS A 28 17.31 -5.01 -20.37
CA LYS A 28 18.36 -5.58 -19.53
C LYS A 28 17.77 -6.10 -18.22
N ASP A 29 18.32 -7.20 -17.75
CA ASP A 29 18.01 -7.74 -16.44
C ASP A 29 18.65 -6.91 -15.29
N LEU A 30 18.30 -7.23 -14.05
CA LEU A 30 18.82 -6.51 -12.88
C LEU A 30 20.33 -6.69 -12.68
N THR A 31 20.96 -7.73 -13.23
CA THR A 31 22.42 -7.91 -13.14
C THR A 31 23.19 -6.92 -13.98
N GLN A 32 22.55 -6.36 -15.00
CA GLN A 32 23.13 -5.40 -15.94
C GLN A 32 22.64 -3.96 -15.70
N ALA A 33 21.66 -3.77 -14.82
CA ALA A 33 21.10 -2.46 -14.51
C ALA A 33 22.08 -1.67 -13.64
N VAL A 34 22.43 -0.45 -14.07
CA VAL A 34 23.35 0.44 -13.35
C VAL A 34 22.69 1.73 -12.89
N GLN A 35 21.55 2.08 -13.45
CA GLN A 35 20.80 3.29 -13.12
C GLN A 35 19.33 2.95 -12.86
N PHE A 36 18.76 3.60 -11.84
CA PHE A 36 17.40 3.35 -11.41
C PHE A 36 16.66 4.67 -11.13
N THR A 37 15.42 4.74 -11.55
CA THR A 37 14.50 5.79 -11.13
C THR A 37 13.71 5.34 -9.90
N LYS A 38 13.76 6.15 -8.83
CA LYS A 38 12.99 5.92 -7.59
C LYS A 38 11.53 6.33 -7.79
N LYS A 39 10.60 5.44 -7.48
CA LYS A 39 9.15 5.69 -7.49
C LYS A 39 8.49 5.20 -6.20
N ALA A 40 7.37 5.82 -5.83
CA ALA A 40 6.50 5.24 -4.81
C ALA A 40 5.72 4.09 -5.45
N GLY A 41 5.65 2.96 -4.75
CA GLY A 41 5.00 1.73 -5.17
C GLY A 41 4.19 1.08 -4.06
N GLY A 42 3.59 -0.06 -4.37
CA GLY A 42 2.65 -0.80 -3.52
C GLY A 42 1.24 -0.73 -4.09
N ALA A 43 0.64 -1.89 -4.38
CA ALA A 43 -0.68 -1.97 -4.99
C ALA A 43 -1.75 -1.21 -4.17
N PRO A 44 -1.91 -1.44 -2.85
CA PRO A 44 -2.91 -0.73 -2.05
C PRO A 44 -2.67 0.79 -1.99
N ALA A 45 -1.42 1.24 -1.99
CA ALA A 45 -1.08 2.66 -2.01
C ALA A 45 -1.47 3.32 -3.35
N ASN A 46 -1.24 2.63 -4.47
CA ASN A 46 -1.65 3.07 -5.79
C ASN A 46 -3.17 3.21 -5.90
N VAL A 47 -3.92 2.24 -5.35
CA VAL A 47 -5.39 2.29 -5.29
C VAL A 47 -5.86 3.47 -4.44
N ALA A 48 -5.25 3.70 -3.26
CA ALA A 48 -5.58 4.85 -2.41
C ALA A 48 -5.37 6.18 -3.14
N CYS A 49 -4.24 6.34 -3.83
CA CYS A 49 -3.96 7.53 -4.64
C CYS A 49 -4.98 7.71 -5.80
N ALA A 50 -5.34 6.62 -6.47
CA ALA A 50 -6.32 6.67 -7.56
C ALA A 50 -7.70 7.11 -7.06
N ILE A 51 -8.17 6.55 -5.93
CA ILE A 51 -9.43 6.92 -5.30
C ILE A 51 -9.45 8.40 -4.93
N SER A 52 -8.39 8.89 -4.27
CA SER A 52 -8.30 10.30 -3.87
C SER A 52 -8.27 11.23 -5.08
N LYS A 53 -7.53 10.90 -6.15
CA LYS A 53 -7.50 11.67 -7.40
C LYS A 53 -8.87 11.74 -8.09
N LEU A 54 -9.70 10.72 -7.94
CA LEU A 54 -11.07 10.69 -8.45
C LEU A 54 -12.08 11.38 -7.52
N GLY A 55 -11.62 12.04 -6.46
CA GLY A 55 -12.44 12.78 -5.51
C GLY A 55 -13.04 11.91 -4.40
N GLY A 56 -12.62 10.65 -4.26
CA GLY A 56 -13.00 9.76 -3.17
C GLY A 56 -12.21 10.04 -1.89
N SER A 57 -12.58 9.38 -0.79
CA SER A 57 -11.88 9.43 0.50
C SER A 57 -11.17 8.11 0.75
N ALA A 58 -9.82 8.12 0.71
CA ALA A 58 -9.00 6.94 0.95
C ALA A 58 -8.14 7.10 2.21
N VAL A 59 -8.05 6.01 2.97
CA VAL A 59 -7.16 5.86 4.12
C VAL A 59 -6.17 4.76 3.80
N PHE A 60 -4.87 5.03 3.91
CA PHE A 60 -3.84 4.02 3.74
C PHE A 60 -3.52 3.36 5.09
N VAL A 61 -3.46 2.03 5.09
CA VAL A 61 -3.09 1.19 6.25
C VAL A 61 -1.94 0.29 5.86
N GLY A 62 -0.79 0.55 6.41
CA GLY A 62 0.44 -0.20 6.12
C GLY A 62 1.58 0.23 7.03
N ALA A 63 2.78 -0.28 6.80
CA ALA A 63 3.95 0.09 7.58
C ALA A 63 5.12 0.51 6.70
N VAL A 64 5.81 1.59 7.11
CA VAL A 64 7.04 2.12 6.50
C VAL A 64 8.10 2.39 7.55
N GLY A 65 9.35 2.48 7.13
CA GLY A 65 10.47 2.81 8.01
C GLY A 65 10.46 4.27 8.48
N GLN A 66 11.12 4.52 9.61
CA GLN A 66 11.47 5.86 10.08
C GLN A 66 12.75 6.35 9.38
N ASP A 67 12.80 6.22 8.06
CA ASP A 67 13.91 6.59 7.20
C ASP A 67 13.46 7.57 6.09
N ALA A 68 14.41 8.02 5.28
CA ALA A 68 14.15 8.98 4.20
C ALA A 68 13.20 8.42 3.12
N PHE A 69 13.20 7.10 2.91
CA PHE A 69 12.31 6.47 1.95
C PHE A 69 10.88 6.38 2.50
N GLY A 70 10.72 6.01 3.77
CA GLY A 70 9.41 6.02 4.43
C GLY A 70 8.81 7.42 4.48
N GLN A 71 9.62 8.46 4.72
CA GLN A 71 9.17 9.85 4.65
C GLN A 71 8.70 10.22 3.24
N PHE A 72 9.50 9.93 2.22
CA PHE A 72 9.14 10.18 0.82
C PHE A 72 7.81 9.51 0.43
N LEU A 73 7.58 8.28 0.89
CA LEU A 73 6.35 7.54 0.60
C LEU A 73 5.12 8.19 1.24
N VAL A 74 5.23 8.56 2.53
CA VAL A 74 4.13 9.23 3.24
C VAL A 74 3.83 10.60 2.62
N ASP A 75 4.85 11.38 2.30
CA ASP A 75 4.70 12.68 1.64
C ASP A 75 4.03 12.54 0.26
N THR A 76 4.38 11.49 -0.49
CA THR A 76 3.74 11.19 -1.77
C THR A 76 2.25 10.90 -1.61
N LEU A 77 1.86 10.11 -0.62
CA LEU A 77 0.45 9.83 -0.34
C LEU A 77 -0.30 11.11 0.07
N HIS A 78 0.30 11.94 0.94
CA HIS A 78 -0.27 13.23 1.34
C HIS A 78 -0.47 14.17 0.15
N LEU A 79 0.52 14.25 -0.77
CA LEU A 79 0.43 15.07 -1.98
C LEU A 79 -0.78 14.66 -2.84
N HIS A 80 -1.16 13.40 -2.79
CA HIS A 80 -2.33 12.87 -3.50
C HIS A 80 -3.63 12.89 -2.68
N GLY A 81 -3.63 13.48 -1.47
CA GLY A 81 -4.82 13.64 -0.64
C GLY A 81 -5.25 12.35 0.08
N VAL A 82 -4.36 11.36 0.21
CA VAL A 82 -4.63 10.15 0.96
C VAL A 82 -4.43 10.41 2.46
N ASP A 83 -5.37 9.95 3.29
CA ASP A 83 -5.23 9.94 4.74
C ASP A 83 -4.24 8.84 5.16
N THR A 84 -3.13 9.23 5.79
CA THR A 84 -2.08 8.34 6.26
C THR A 84 -2.02 8.23 7.79
N SER A 85 -3.07 8.64 8.49
CA SER A 85 -3.15 8.60 9.96
C SER A 85 -2.98 7.17 10.53
N GLU A 86 -3.31 6.15 9.75
CA GLU A 86 -3.19 4.74 10.10
C GLU A 86 -1.91 4.08 9.54
N ALA A 87 -1.03 4.86 8.92
CA ALA A 87 0.27 4.36 8.46
C ALA A 87 1.24 4.22 9.65
N GLN A 88 1.71 2.99 9.90
CA GLN A 88 2.65 2.71 10.98
C GLN A 88 4.08 3.05 10.55
N ARG A 89 4.86 3.62 11.44
CA ARG A 89 6.28 3.94 11.24
C ARG A 89 7.11 3.28 12.32
N ASN A 90 8.16 2.58 11.93
CA ASN A 90 9.04 1.86 12.87
C ASN A 90 10.52 1.91 12.46
N GLN A 91 11.39 1.31 13.25
CA GLN A 91 12.84 1.32 13.04
C GLN A 91 13.30 0.38 11.91
N THR A 92 12.43 -0.52 11.44
CA THR A 92 12.76 -1.40 10.33
C THR A 92 12.84 -0.57 9.04
N PHE A 93 13.87 -0.80 8.24
CA PHE A 93 14.09 -0.07 6.99
C PHE A 93 12.90 -0.24 6.02
N THR A 94 12.58 0.81 5.28
CA THR A 94 11.50 0.78 4.29
C THR A 94 11.77 -0.30 3.24
N THR A 95 10.76 -1.03 2.85
CA THR A 95 10.82 -2.07 1.81
C THR A 95 11.19 -1.47 0.47
N LEU A 96 12.10 -2.13 -0.24
CA LEU A 96 12.53 -1.79 -1.58
C LEU A 96 12.15 -2.90 -2.55
N ALA A 97 11.71 -2.54 -3.74
CA ALA A 97 11.60 -3.41 -4.88
C ALA A 97 12.53 -2.90 -5.99
N PHE A 98 13.30 -3.79 -6.59
CA PHE A 98 14.09 -3.51 -7.78
C PHE A 98 13.37 -4.14 -8.96
N VAL A 99 13.14 -3.34 -10.01
CA VAL A 99 12.32 -3.73 -11.15
C VAL A 99 13.12 -3.56 -12.42
N SER A 100 13.25 -4.61 -13.22
CA SER A 100 13.69 -4.52 -14.61
C SER A 100 12.53 -4.81 -15.56
N ILE A 101 12.64 -4.28 -16.77
CA ILE A 101 11.67 -4.50 -17.84
C ILE A 101 12.44 -5.15 -19.00
N ALA A 102 12.12 -6.42 -19.28
CA ALA A 102 12.70 -7.18 -20.37
C ALA A 102 12.28 -6.60 -21.74
N ALA A 103 12.96 -7.04 -22.80
CA ALA A 103 12.71 -6.55 -24.17
C ALA A 103 11.28 -6.85 -24.67
N ASP A 104 10.65 -7.89 -24.15
CA ASP A 104 9.24 -8.28 -24.41
C ASP A 104 8.22 -7.54 -23.54
N GLY A 105 8.69 -6.69 -22.61
CA GLY A 105 7.86 -5.92 -21.69
C GLY A 105 7.54 -6.64 -20.38
N GLU A 106 7.99 -7.87 -20.20
CA GLU A 106 7.86 -8.56 -18.91
C GLU A 106 8.66 -7.87 -17.82
N ARG A 107 8.12 -7.88 -16.59
CA ARG A 107 8.77 -7.26 -15.42
C ARG A 107 9.34 -8.34 -14.51
N ASP A 108 10.59 -8.15 -14.13
CA ASP A 108 11.24 -8.93 -13.09
C ASP A 108 11.39 -8.10 -11.82
N PHE A 109 11.15 -8.72 -10.66
CA PHE A 109 11.14 -8.06 -9.37
C PHE A 109 12.07 -8.75 -8.38
N VAL A 110 12.92 -7.98 -7.73
CA VAL A 110 13.67 -8.41 -6.55
C VAL A 110 13.27 -7.55 -5.36
N PHE A 111 12.72 -8.18 -4.31
CA PHE A 111 12.30 -7.50 -3.11
C PHE A 111 13.35 -7.57 -2.01
N SER A 112 13.73 -6.42 -1.45
CA SER A 112 14.39 -6.31 -0.15
C SER A 112 13.32 -5.92 0.87
N ARG A 113 12.66 -6.93 1.46
CA ARG A 113 11.54 -6.72 2.37
C ARG A 113 12.00 -6.12 3.70
N GLY A 114 11.35 -5.07 4.11
CA GLY A 114 11.63 -4.32 5.33
C GLY A 114 10.36 -4.06 6.14
N ALA A 115 10.00 -2.80 6.32
CA ALA A 115 8.93 -2.35 7.19
C ALA A 115 7.53 -2.85 6.81
N ASP A 116 7.26 -3.14 5.53
CA ASP A 116 5.96 -3.66 5.10
C ASP A 116 5.53 -4.90 5.90
N LYS A 117 6.47 -5.81 6.16
CA LYS A 117 6.21 -7.06 6.91
C LYS A 117 5.92 -6.86 8.40
N THR A 118 6.07 -5.63 8.91
CA THR A 118 5.96 -5.31 10.35
C THR A 118 4.64 -4.64 10.72
N LEU A 119 3.70 -4.52 9.80
CA LEU A 119 2.37 -4.02 10.12
C LEU A 119 1.76 -4.86 11.25
N THR A 120 1.34 -4.19 12.31
CA THR A 120 0.65 -4.83 13.43
C THR A 120 -0.82 -4.45 13.45
N TYR A 121 -1.65 -5.41 13.83
CA TYR A 121 -3.08 -5.18 13.98
C TYR A 121 -3.37 -4.21 15.14
N GLN A 122 -4.28 -3.26 14.88
CA GLN A 122 -4.79 -2.31 15.86
C GLN A 122 -6.31 -2.46 15.97
N SER A 123 -6.79 -2.83 17.16
CA SER A 123 -8.22 -3.06 17.40
C SER A 123 -9.07 -1.79 17.25
N SER A 124 -8.50 -0.61 17.49
CA SER A 124 -9.14 0.68 17.24
C SER A 124 -9.48 0.88 15.76
N LEU A 125 -8.56 0.50 14.88
CA LEU A 125 -8.78 0.52 13.43
C LEU A 125 -9.78 -0.58 13.01
N GLY A 126 -9.64 -1.81 13.55
CA GLY A 126 -10.59 -2.90 13.26
C GLY A 126 -12.05 -2.50 13.48
N LYS A 127 -12.34 -1.75 14.56
CA LYS A 127 -13.68 -1.23 14.84
C LYS A 127 -14.18 -0.18 13.82
N GLN A 128 -13.28 0.47 13.09
CA GLN A 128 -13.65 1.43 12.04
C GLN A 128 -14.03 0.73 10.72
N LEU A 129 -13.67 -0.54 10.55
CA LEU A 129 -13.96 -1.33 9.36
C LEU A 129 -15.41 -1.87 9.37
N ASN A 130 -16.37 -0.97 9.62
CA ASN A 130 -17.78 -1.29 9.69
C ASN A 130 -18.57 -0.50 8.63
N GLN A 131 -19.26 -1.20 7.72
CA GLN A 131 -20.05 -0.65 6.62
C GLN A 131 -19.29 0.32 5.69
N VAL A 132 -17.99 0.13 5.57
CA VAL A 132 -17.07 0.87 4.69
C VAL A 132 -16.67 0.02 3.48
N ILE A 133 -15.72 0.49 2.69
CA ILE A 133 -15.05 -0.29 1.65
C ILE A 133 -13.64 -0.58 2.15
N VAL A 134 -13.20 -1.82 2.05
CA VAL A 134 -11.84 -2.24 2.41
C VAL A 134 -11.20 -2.92 1.22
N HIS A 135 -10.12 -2.34 0.74
CA HIS A 135 -9.29 -2.89 -0.32
C HIS A 135 -8.04 -3.51 0.29
N PHE A 136 -7.78 -4.75 -0.03
CA PHE A 136 -6.63 -5.52 0.40
C PHE A 136 -5.70 -5.73 -0.79
N GLY A 137 -4.50 -5.16 -0.77
CA GLY A 137 -3.44 -5.42 -1.76
C GLY A 137 -2.54 -6.56 -1.31
N ALA A 138 -2.11 -7.42 -2.22
CA ALA A 138 -1.65 -8.75 -1.90
C ALA A 138 -0.19 -9.06 -2.24
N ALA A 139 0.55 -8.18 -2.90
CA ALA A 139 1.89 -8.52 -3.42
C ALA A 139 2.86 -9.06 -2.36
N THR A 140 2.82 -8.52 -1.13
CA THR A 140 3.70 -8.96 -0.04
C THR A 140 2.96 -9.57 1.15
N SER A 141 1.63 -9.57 1.16
CA SER A 141 0.80 -9.85 2.33
C SER A 141 0.92 -11.29 2.83
N PHE A 142 1.14 -12.25 1.92
CA PHE A 142 1.24 -13.68 2.24
C PHE A 142 2.70 -14.20 2.26
N LEU A 143 3.67 -13.31 2.40
CA LEU A 143 5.08 -13.65 2.50
C LEU A 143 5.57 -13.72 3.96
N GLY A 144 4.67 -13.94 4.91
CA GLY A 144 4.96 -14.03 6.34
C GLY A 144 5.15 -12.68 7.04
N GLY A 145 5.43 -12.76 8.35
CA GLY A 145 5.56 -11.61 9.24
C GLY A 145 4.24 -11.21 9.89
N SER A 146 4.27 -10.15 10.72
CA SER A 146 3.06 -9.65 11.41
C SER A 146 2.04 -9.04 10.45
N LEU A 147 2.45 -8.68 9.22
CA LEU A 147 1.55 -8.23 8.17
C LEU A 147 0.48 -9.29 7.85
N GLU A 148 0.86 -10.57 7.69
CA GLU A 148 -0.07 -11.65 7.37
C GLU A 148 -1.12 -11.83 8.48
N GLU A 149 -0.69 -11.78 9.75
CA GLU A 149 -1.61 -11.85 10.89
C GLU A 149 -2.55 -10.64 10.94
N ALA A 150 -2.00 -9.42 10.80
CA ALA A 150 -2.78 -8.18 10.81
C ALA A 150 -3.82 -8.17 9.68
N TYR A 151 -3.42 -8.64 8.51
CA TYR A 151 -4.26 -8.75 7.33
C TYR A 151 -5.46 -9.66 7.57
N GLY A 152 -5.21 -10.88 8.12
CA GLY A 152 -6.29 -11.82 8.46
C GLY A 152 -7.27 -11.27 9.49
N ARG A 153 -6.77 -10.52 10.50
CA ARG A 153 -7.61 -9.89 11.53
C ARG A 153 -8.44 -8.75 10.97
N TYR A 154 -7.87 -7.85 10.18
CA TYR A 154 -8.62 -6.77 9.52
C TYR A 154 -9.67 -7.31 8.54
N LEU A 155 -9.35 -8.39 7.82
CA LEU A 155 -10.30 -9.06 6.93
C LEU A 155 -11.50 -9.62 7.72
N SER A 156 -11.23 -10.23 8.88
CA SER A 156 -12.28 -10.74 9.78
C SER A 156 -13.18 -9.61 10.29
N ASP A 157 -12.58 -8.50 10.74
CA ASP A 157 -13.32 -7.33 11.24
C ASP A 157 -14.18 -6.69 10.14
N ALA A 158 -13.62 -6.50 8.94
CA ALA A 158 -14.34 -5.96 7.79
C ALA A 158 -15.53 -6.84 7.40
N LYS A 159 -15.35 -8.17 7.43
CA LYS A 159 -16.42 -9.13 7.15
C LYS A 159 -17.52 -9.08 8.22
N GLN A 160 -17.16 -9.07 9.50
CA GLN A 160 -18.11 -8.99 10.61
C GLN A 160 -18.84 -7.63 10.62
N GLY A 161 -18.15 -6.54 10.25
CA GLY A 161 -18.73 -5.20 10.13
C GLY A 161 -19.59 -4.99 8.89
N GLY A 162 -19.78 -5.99 8.02
CA GLY A 162 -20.59 -5.87 6.81
C GLY A 162 -20.00 -4.89 5.77
N SER A 163 -18.68 -4.76 5.73
CA SER A 163 -17.99 -3.92 4.76
C SER A 163 -17.92 -4.59 3.39
N THR A 164 -17.81 -3.77 2.33
CA THR A 164 -17.48 -4.27 1.00
C THR A 164 -15.98 -4.57 0.95
N ILE A 165 -15.61 -5.78 0.57
CA ILE A 165 -14.22 -6.25 0.52
C ILE A 165 -13.80 -6.37 -0.94
N CYS A 166 -12.65 -5.77 -1.28
CA CYS A 166 -12.00 -5.85 -2.58
C CYS A 166 -10.59 -6.43 -2.40
N PHE A 167 -10.16 -7.23 -3.36
CA PHE A 167 -8.79 -7.77 -3.47
C PHE A 167 -8.21 -7.47 -4.84
N ASP A 168 -6.87 -7.29 -4.93
CA ASP A 168 -6.12 -7.30 -6.16
C ASP A 168 -4.93 -8.27 -6.08
#